data_20dac17f37151e43f49414ab6694c7fb
#
_entry.id   20dac17f37151e43f49414ab6694c7fb
#
_cell.length_a   1.000
_cell.length_b   1.000
_cell.length_c   1.000
_cell.angle_alpha   90.00
_cell.angle_beta   90.00
_cell.angle_gamma   90.00
#
_symmetry.space_group_name_H-M   'P 1'
#
loop_
_entity.id
_entity.type
_entity.pdbx_description
1 polymer ?
#
loop_
_entity_poly.entity_id
_entity_poly.type
_entity_poly.pdbx_seq_one_letter_code
_entity_poly.pdbx_strand_id
1 'polypeptide(L)'
;MKPTLLETRDLCVNYGRVEAIHKVAIRIREGEIVTVIGPNGAGKTTLLSALMGLLPARGSVNYQGHATLGVASVDALVGRGMVLVPEKRELFGEMSVADNLLLGAFARYRRGERDHAKTMDEVFTIFPRLAERKAQQAGTLSGGERQMLAMGRALMAKPTLLMLDEPSLGLAPLIVKEILRIVVQLKGMGVSILLVEQNARAALQVADYGYVLENGSVAVENDAKSLLNDPRVIESYLGLGGSHSIAA
;
A
#
# COMPACT_ATOMS: atom_id res chain seq x y z
N MET A 1 -7.04 -16.51 16.96
CA MET A 1 -6.16 -15.88 15.94
C MET A 1 -7.04 -15.27 14.85
N LYS A 2 -6.72 -14.07 14.33
CA LYS A 2 -7.43 -13.49 13.19
C LYS A 2 -7.21 -14.34 11.93
N PRO A 3 -8.20 -14.49 11.03
CA PRO A 3 -8.06 -15.26 9.80
C PRO A 3 -7.02 -14.64 8.86
N THR A 4 -6.39 -15.49 8.06
CA THR A 4 -5.47 -15.03 7.01
C THR A 4 -6.27 -14.45 5.85
N LEU A 5 -6.00 -13.20 5.49
CA LEU A 5 -6.64 -12.50 4.40
C LEU A 5 -5.87 -12.70 3.08
N LEU A 6 -4.54 -12.54 3.13
CA LEU A 6 -3.64 -12.75 1.99
C LEU A 6 -2.44 -13.59 2.43
N GLU A 7 -2.03 -14.54 1.59
CA GLU A 7 -0.82 -15.33 1.79
C GLU A 7 -0.14 -15.57 0.44
N THR A 8 1.18 -15.44 0.42
CA THR A 8 2.00 -15.87 -0.72
C THR A 8 2.93 -17.00 -0.30
N ARG A 9 3.25 -17.90 -1.24
CA ARG A 9 4.25 -18.95 -1.04
C ARG A 9 5.10 -19.07 -2.30
N ASP A 10 6.41 -19.09 -2.12
CA ASP A 10 7.40 -19.20 -3.19
C ASP A 10 7.13 -18.25 -4.36
N LEU A 11 6.67 -17.02 -4.07
CA LEU A 11 6.36 -16.04 -5.10
C LEU A 11 7.66 -15.56 -5.76
N CYS A 12 7.75 -15.75 -7.09
CA CYS A 12 8.87 -15.33 -7.92
C CYS A 12 8.38 -14.48 -9.08
N VAL A 13 9.11 -13.40 -9.37
CA VAL A 13 8.82 -12.49 -10.51
C VAL A 13 10.08 -12.25 -11.30
N ASN A 14 9.98 -12.35 -12.62
CA ASN A 14 11.09 -12.12 -13.53
C ASN A 14 10.79 -10.97 -14.51
N TYR A 15 11.77 -10.12 -14.75
CA TYR A 15 11.83 -9.18 -15.89
C TYR A 15 12.80 -9.74 -16.92
N GLY A 16 12.26 -10.45 -17.90
CA GLY A 16 13.09 -11.21 -18.86
C GLY A 16 13.95 -12.25 -18.14
N ARG A 17 15.28 -12.05 -18.14
CA ARG A 17 16.23 -12.97 -17.48
C ARG A 17 16.57 -12.57 -16.03
N VAL A 18 16.14 -11.41 -15.59
CA VAL A 18 16.43 -10.91 -14.23
C VAL A 18 15.29 -11.31 -13.32
N GLU A 19 15.56 -12.12 -12.32
CA GLU A 19 14.60 -12.43 -11.25
C GLU A 19 14.60 -11.27 -10.25
N ALA A 20 13.48 -10.60 -10.10
CA ALA A 20 13.32 -9.43 -9.24
C ALA A 20 12.70 -9.78 -7.88
N ILE A 21 11.97 -10.90 -7.80
CA ILE A 21 11.40 -11.46 -6.57
C ILE A 21 11.76 -12.94 -6.52
N HIS A 22 12.35 -13.37 -5.39
CA HIS A 22 12.88 -14.70 -5.17
C HIS A 22 12.13 -15.39 -4.02
N LYS A 23 11.22 -16.31 -4.30
CA LYS A 23 10.50 -17.15 -3.33
C LYS A 23 9.95 -16.39 -2.13
N VAL A 24 9.39 -15.20 -2.36
CA VAL A 24 8.83 -14.37 -1.29
C VAL A 24 7.57 -15.05 -0.72
N ALA A 25 7.57 -15.19 0.61
CA ALA A 25 6.43 -15.65 1.39
C ALA A 25 6.04 -14.53 2.37
N ILE A 26 4.84 -13.97 2.21
CA ILE A 26 4.27 -12.99 3.15
C ILE A 26 2.85 -13.40 3.53
N ARG A 27 2.40 -12.94 4.69
CA ARG A 27 1.05 -13.19 5.17
C ARG A 27 0.47 -11.93 5.81
N ILE A 28 -0.80 -11.66 5.50
CA ILE A 28 -1.58 -10.56 6.08
C ILE A 28 -2.84 -11.17 6.68
N ARG A 29 -3.15 -10.85 7.94
CA ARG A 29 -4.40 -11.23 8.59
C ARG A 29 -5.41 -10.09 8.50
N GLU A 30 -6.69 -10.42 8.70
CA GLU A 30 -7.75 -9.41 8.71
C GLU A 30 -7.51 -8.33 9.77
N GLY A 31 -7.66 -7.06 9.38
CA GLY A 31 -7.47 -5.91 10.24
C GLY A 31 -6.06 -5.78 10.82
N GLU A 32 -5.03 -6.21 10.07
CA GLU A 32 -3.62 -5.94 10.36
C GLU A 32 -3.05 -4.88 9.42
N ILE A 33 -2.09 -4.11 9.92
CA ILE A 33 -1.14 -3.35 9.10
C ILE A 33 0.14 -4.19 9.02
N VAL A 34 0.43 -4.69 7.84
CA VAL A 34 1.70 -5.36 7.54
C VAL A 34 2.54 -4.41 6.71
N THR A 35 3.82 -4.27 7.04
CA THR A 35 4.72 -3.45 6.24
C THR A 35 5.79 -4.28 5.55
N VAL A 36 6.15 -3.88 4.32
CA VAL A 36 7.33 -4.36 3.61
C VAL A 36 8.29 -3.19 3.45
N ILE A 37 9.40 -3.25 4.15
CA ILE A 37 10.45 -2.22 4.11
C ILE A 37 11.67 -2.75 3.35
N GLY A 38 12.46 -1.84 2.82
CA GLY A 38 13.70 -2.18 2.09
C GLY A 38 14.18 -1.04 1.22
N PRO A 39 15.42 -1.10 0.71
CA PRO A 39 15.98 -0.06 -0.13
C PRO A 39 15.28 0.04 -1.48
N ASN A 40 15.60 1.10 -2.24
CA ASN A 40 15.17 1.21 -3.63
C ASN A 40 15.76 0.05 -4.45
N GLY A 41 14.94 -0.54 -5.33
CA GLY A 41 15.32 -1.72 -6.09
C GLY A 41 15.20 -3.06 -5.35
N ALA A 42 14.79 -3.09 -4.09
CA ALA A 42 14.59 -4.34 -3.35
C ALA A 42 13.46 -5.25 -3.88
N GLY A 43 12.60 -4.73 -4.78
CA GLY A 43 11.48 -5.49 -5.35
C GLY A 43 10.10 -5.14 -4.77
N LYS A 44 9.99 -4.11 -3.93
CA LYS A 44 8.76 -3.73 -3.23
C LYS A 44 7.56 -3.49 -4.16
N THR A 45 7.70 -2.59 -5.13
CA THR A 45 6.67 -2.30 -6.15
C THR A 45 6.38 -3.52 -7.03
N THR A 46 7.42 -4.32 -7.33
CA THR A 46 7.29 -5.58 -8.07
C THR A 46 6.42 -6.58 -7.32
N LEU A 47 6.62 -6.69 -6.01
CA LEU A 47 5.77 -7.53 -5.15
C LEU A 47 4.30 -7.10 -5.22
N LEU A 48 4.01 -5.81 -5.03
CA LEU A 48 2.63 -5.28 -5.10
C LEU A 48 2.00 -5.51 -6.47
N SER A 49 2.76 -5.28 -7.54
CA SER A 49 2.31 -5.51 -8.92
C SER A 49 1.99 -6.97 -9.19
N ALA A 50 2.79 -7.90 -8.65
CA ALA A 50 2.53 -9.33 -8.76
C ALA A 50 1.27 -9.77 -7.98
N LEU A 51 1.07 -9.23 -6.78
CA LEU A 51 -0.14 -9.48 -5.97
C LEU A 51 -1.41 -9.02 -6.69
N MET A 52 -1.34 -7.89 -7.40
CA MET A 52 -2.45 -7.36 -8.21
C MET A 52 -2.63 -8.08 -9.55
N GLY A 53 -1.74 -9.01 -9.92
CA GLY A 53 -1.79 -9.67 -11.23
C GLY A 53 -1.39 -8.75 -12.40
N LEU A 54 -0.70 -7.64 -12.13
CA LEU A 54 -0.17 -6.72 -13.14
C LEU A 54 1.11 -7.23 -13.79
N LEU A 55 1.80 -8.17 -13.12
CA LEU A 55 3.01 -8.82 -13.62
C LEU A 55 2.84 -10.34 -13.57
N PRO A 56 3.38 -11.06 -14.58
CA PRO A 56 3.43 -12.51 -14.52
C PRO A 56 4.35 -12.95 -13.37
N ALA A 57 3.88 -13.92 -12.59
CA ALA A 57 4.61 -14.45 -11.45
C ALA A 57 4.45 -15.97 -11.36
N ARG A 58 5.34 -16.62 -10.59
CA ARG A 58 5.28 -18.05 -10.24
C ARG A 58 5.14 -18.20 -8.73
N GLY A 59 4.72 -19.38 -8.28
CA GLY A 59 4.42 -19.65 -6.88
C GLY A 59 2.92 -19.64 -6.62
N SER A 60 2.49 -19.22 -5.44
CA SER A 60 1.07 -19.11 -5.12
C SER A 60 0.73 -17.80 -4.41
N VAL A 61 -0.44 -17.26 -4.72
CA VAL A 61 -1.08 -16.16 -4.01
C VAL A 61 -2.51 -16.57 -3.69
N ASN A 62 -2.84 -16.56 -2.40
CA ASN A 62 -4.18 -16.82 -1.90
C ASN A 62 -4.74 -15.55 -1.27
N TYR A 63 -5.92 -15.12 -1.70
CA TYR A 63 -6.64 -13.99 -1.14
C TYR A 63 -8.06 -14.42 -0.76
N GLN A 64 -8.44 -14.18 0.51
CA GLN A 64 -9.73 -14.64 1.06
C GLN A 64 -9.97 -16.15 0.84
N GLY A 65 -8.94 -16.97 1.04
CA GLY A 65 -9.01 -18.42 0.88
C GLY A 65 -9.02 -18.94 -0.57
N HIS A 66 -8.89 -18.08 -1.57
CA HIS A 66 -8.91 -18.46 -2.98
C HIS A 66 -7.59 -18.15 -3.67
N ALA A 67 -7.11 -19.05 -4.51
CA ALA A 67 -5.98 -18.80 -5.39
C ALA A 67 -6.30 -17.69 -6.38
N THR A 68 -5.36 -16.74 -6.54
CA THR A 68 -5.55 -15.57 -7.42
C THR A 68 -4.52 -15.49 -8.53
N LEU A 69 -3.30 -16.01 -8.31
CA LEU A 69 -2.20 -15.91 -9.26
C LEU A 69 -2.53 -16.66 -10.56
N GLY A 70 -2.49 -15.93 -11.69
CA GLY A 70 -2.79 -16.50 -13.02
C GLY A 70 -4.26 -16.89 -13.27
N VAL A 71 -5.15 -16.66 -12.29
CA VAL A 71 -6.57 -17.04 -12.35
C VAL A 71 -7.50 -15.83 -12.29
N ALA A 72 -7.20 -14.85 -11.42
CA ALA A 72 -8.03 -13.68 -11.23
C ALA A 72 -7.52 -12.50 -12.07
N SER A 73 -8.43 -11.80 -12.75
CA SER A 73 -8.13 -10.50 -13.38
C SER A 73 -8.01 -9.39 -12.33
N VAL A 74 -7.34 -8.28 -12.68
CA VAL A 74 -7.26 -7.09 -11.82
C VAL A 74 -8.65 -6.60 -11.40
N ASP A 75 -9.59 -6.53 -12.35
CA ASP A 75 -10.99 -6.15 -12.07
C ASP A 75 -11.66 -7.06 -11.05
N ALA A 76 -11.41 -8.38 -11.15
CA ALA A 76 -11.94 -9.35 -10.20
C ALA A 76 -11.34 -9.16 -8.80
N LEU A 77 -10.04 -8.85 -8.69
CA LEU A 77 -9.37 -8.57 -7.42
C LEU A 77 -9.90 -7.29 -6.79
N VAL A 78 -10.03 -6.21 -7.56
CA VAL A 78 -10.64 -4.94 -7.11
C VAL A 78 -12.09 -5.20 -6.68
N GLY A 79 -12.85 -5.96 -7.47
CA GLY A 79 -14.22 -6.36 -7.14
C GLY A 79 -14.34 -7.13 -5.84
N ARG A 80 -13.30 -7.84 -5.42
CA ARG A 80 -13.21 -8.56 -4.13
C ARG A 80 -12.60 -7.72 -3.00
N GLY A 81 -12.28 -6.45 -3.27
CA GLY A 81 -11.79 -5.50 -2.27
C GLY A 81 -10.27 -5.49 -2.09
N MET A 82 -9.47 -6.02 -3.01
CA MET A 82 -8.02 -5.82 -3.05
C MET A 82 -7.71 -4.59 -3.91
N VAL A 83 -7.18 -3.52 -3.33
CA VAL A 83 -6.97 -2.25 -4.02
C VAL A 83 -5.55 -1.75 -3.79
N LEU A 84 -4.91 -1.29 -4.87
CA LEU A 84 -3.55 -0.72 -4.85
C LEU A 84 -3.59 0.79 -5.08
N VAL A 85 -2.90 1.54 -4.24
CA VAL A 85 -2.52 2.93 -4.48
C VAL A 85 -1.04 2.92 -4.93
N PRO A 86 -0.77 3.17 -6.21
CA PRO A 86 0.60 3.14 -6.73
C PRO A 86 1.39 4.39 -6.32
N GLU A 87 2.72 4.29 -6.32
CA GLU A 87 3.66 5.38 -6.01
C GLU A 87 3.36 6.67 -6.80
N LYS A 88 3.10 6.53 -8.11
CA LYS A 88 2.82 7.68 -9.00
C LYS A 88 1.42 8.27 -8.85
N ARG A 89 0.58 7.75 -7.92
CA ARG A 89 -0.80 8.19 -7.62
C ARG A 89 -1.78 8.06 -8.79
N GLU A 90 -1.35 8.23 -10.02
CA GLU A 90 -2.09 8.06 -11.28
C GLU A 90 -3.48 8.75 -11.26
N LEU A 91 -3.50 10.02 -10.85
CA LEU A 91 -4.70 10.84 -10.84
C LEU A 91 -4.97 11.45 -12.23
N PHE A 92 -6.24 11.64 -12.53
CA PHE A 92 -6.68 12.39 -13.71
C PHE A 92 -6.63 13.88 -13.41
N GLY A 93 -5.52 14.54 -13.79
CA GLY A 93 -5.19 15.91 -13.38
C GLY A 93 -6.25 16.96 -13.82
N GLU A 94 -6.87 16.78 -14.97
CA GLU A 94 -7.89 17.69 -15.52
C GLU A 94 -9.29 17.48 -14.93
N MET A 95 -9.50 16.33 -14.26
CA MET A 95 -10.76 16.05 -13.57
C MET A 95 -10.78 16.67 -12.18
N SER A 96 -11.96 16.96 -11.68
CA SER A 96 -12.15 17.44 -10.32
C SER A 96 -11.76 16.38 -9.27
N VAL A 97 -11.57 16.82 -8.02
CA VAL A 97 -11.42 15.93 -6.86
C VAL A 97 -12.60 14.96 -6.77
N ALA A 98 -13.84 15.47 -6.88
CA ALA A 98 -15.04 14.64 -6.79
C ALA A 98 -15.10 13.60 -7.92
N ASP A 99 -14.76 13.95 -9.16
CA ASP A 99 -14.76 13.03 -10.28
C ASP A 99 -13.69 11.94 -10.12
N ASN A 100 -12.46 12.31 -9.68
CA ASN A 100 -11.43 11.34 -9.36
C ASN A 100 -11.88 10.34 -8.28
N LEU A 101 -12.57 10.81 -7.23
CA LEU A 101 -13.13 9.94 -6.20
C LEU A 101 -14.17 8.99 -6.80
N LEU A 102 -15.12 9.55 -7.59
CA LEU A 102 -16.21 8.77 -8.18
C LEU A 102 -15.72 7.61 -9.05
N LEU A 103 -14.62 7.80 -9.80
CA LEU A 103 -13.98 6.74 -10.57
C LEU A 103 -13.58 5.53 -9.70
N GLY A 104 -13.20 5.75 -8.43
CA GLY A 104 -12.87 4.67 -7.50
C GLY A 104 -14.05 3.76 -7.16
N ALA A 105 -15.30 4.25 -7.31
CA ALA A 105 -16.51 3.45 -7.10
C ALA A 105 -16.91 2.60 -8.31
N PHE A 106 -16.20 2.67 -9.44
CA PHE A 106 -16.60 2.07 -10.73
C PHE A 106 -16.89 0.56 -10.62
N ALA A 107 -16.02 -0.20 -9.97
CA ALA A 107 -16.22 -1.64 -9.81
C ALA A 107 -17.52 -1.96 -9.03
N ARG A 108 -17.85 -1.16 -8.01
CA ARG A 108 -19.08 -1.28 -7.22
C ARG A 108 -20.30 -0.87 -8.03
N TYR A 109 -20.19 0.23 -8.80
CA TYR A 109 -21.26 0.67 -9.70
C TYR A 109 -21.64 -0.42 -10.73
N ARG A 110 -20.64 -1.10 -11.32
CA ARG A 110 -20.85 -2.22 -12.25
C ARG A 110 -21.59 -3.41 -11.62
N ARG A 111 -21.43 -3.62 -10.31
CA ARG A 111 -22.16 -4.65 -9.53
C ARG A 111 -23.57 -4.21 -9.12
N GLY A 112 -24.00 -3.01 -9.50
CA GLY A 112 -25.34 -2.50 -9.18
C GLY A 112 -25.41 -1.72 -7.86
N GLU A 113 -24.29 -1.52 -7.14
CA GLU A 113 -24.27 -0.71 -5.92
C GLU A 113 -24.47 0.78 -6.27
N ARG A 114 -25.29 1.49 -5.48
CA ARG A 114 -25.65 2.90 -5.75
C ARG A 114 -25.40 3.84 -4.57
N ASP A 115 -24.65 3.39 -3.56
CA ASP A 115 -24.36 4.14 -2.33
C ASP A 115 -23.08 5.00 -2.44
N HIS A 116 -22.58 5.25 -3.66
CA HIS A 116 -21.33 5.98 -3.90
C HIS A 116 -21.34 7.42 -3.34
N ALA A 117 -22.51 8.09 -3.29
CA ALA A 117 -22.62 9.41 -2.65
C ALA A 117 -22.29 9.31 -1.14
N LYS A 118 -22.91 8.35 -0.43
CA LYS A 118 -22.63 8.10 0.98
C LYS A 118 -21.15 7.73 1.21
N THR A 119 -20.58 6.89 0.35
CA THR A 119 -19.16 6.50 0.45
C THR A 119 -18.24 7.73 0.24
N MET A 120 -18.61 8.65 -0.66
CA MET A 120 -17.87 9.89 -0.87
C MET A 120 -17.90 10.79 0.38
N ASP A 121 -19.04 10.89 1.07
CA ASP A 121 -19.15 11.64 2.32
C ASP A 121 -18.27 11.00 3.43
N GLU A 122 -18.22 9.67 3.48
CA GLU A 122 -17.31 8.93 4.37
C GLU A 122 -15.84 9.25 4.06
N VAL A 123 -15.45 9.30 2.78
CA VAL A 123 -14.11 9.68 2.33
C VAL A 123 -13.81 11.14 2.69
N PHE A 124 -14.74 12.05 2.51
CA PHE A 124 -14.56 13.46 2.89
C PHE A 124 -14.43 13.65 4.42
N THR A 125 -15.05 12.78 5.21
CA THR A 125 -14.87 12.75 6.66
C THR A 125 -13.43 12.35 7.04
N ILE A 126 -12.82 11.41 6.30
CA ILE A 126 -11.42 10.99 6.50
C ILE A 126 -10.45 12.07 6.00
N PHE A 127 -10.79 12.73 4.89
CA PHE A 127 -9.98 13.74 4.21
C PHE A 127 -10.72 15.08 4.07
N PRO A 128 -10.90 15.87 5.15
CA PRO A 128 -11.68 17.12 5.11
C PRO A 128 -11.16 18.13 4.07
N ARG A 129 -9.84 18.17 3.85
CA ARG A 129 -9.24 19.04 2.81
C ARG A 129 -9.71 18.73 1.40
N LEU A 130 -10.06 17.48 1.11
CA LEU A 130 -10.64 17.11 -0.19
C LEU A 130 -12.09 17.62 -0.32
N ALA A 131 -12.85 17.62 0.78
CA ALA A 131 -14.21 18.17 0.79
C ALA A 131 -14.23 19.66 0.45
N GLU A 132 -13.29 20.44 1.03
CA GLU A 132 -13.13 21.86 0.74
C GLU A 132 -12.81 22.14 -0.73
N ARG A 133 -12.16 21.20 -1.41
CA ARG A 133 -11.65 21.29 -2.78
C ARG A 133 -12.36 20.40 -3.78
N LYS A 134 -13.56 19.92 -3.47
CA LYS A 134 -14.27 18.91 -4.27
C LYS A 134 -14.42 19.25 -5.75
N ALA A 135 -14.58 20.55 -6.09
CA ALA A 135 -14.68 21.03 -7.46
C ALA A 135 -13.34 21.43 -8.09
N GLN A 136 -12.23 21.40 -7.34
CA GLN A 136 -10.91 21.80 -7.82
C GLN A 136 -10.31 20.69 -8.70
N GLN A 137 -9.58 21.05 -9.76
CA GLN A 137 -8.86 20.11 -10.61
C GLN A 137 -7.70 19.43 -9.83
N ALA A 138 -7.60 18.11 -9.94
CA ALA A 138 -6.62 17.31 -9.21
C ALA A 138 -5.16 17.70 -9.53
N GLY A 139 -4.88 18.16 -10.74
CA GLY A 139 -3.56 18.62 -11.16
C GLY A 139 -3.04 19.83 -10.39
N THR A 140 -3.95 20.65 -9.83
CA THR A 140 -3.63 21.89 -9.10
C THR A 140 -3.42 21.68 -7.59
N LEU A 141 -3.63 20.45 -7.11
CA LEU A 141 -3.44 20.09 -5.71
C LEU A 141 -1.96 19.99 -5.33
N SER A 142 -1.63 20.24 -4.07
CA SER A 142 -0.31 19.94 -3.49
C SER A 142 0.02 18.44 -3.54
N GLY A 143 1.30 18.08 -3.37
CA GLY A 143 1.72 16.68 -3.32
C GLY A 143 0.99 15.85 -2.25
N GLY A 144 0.77 16.42 -1.07
CA GLY A 144 0.05 15.77 0.02
C GLY A 144 -1.44 15.59 -0.29
N GLU A 145 -2.10 16.64 -0.82
CA GLU A 145 -3.52 16.56 -1.22
C GLU A 145 -3.71 15.54 -2.35
N ARG A 146 -2.78 15.46 -3.33
CA ARG A 146 -2.82 14.42 -4.35
C ARG A 146 -2.68 13.02 -3.76
N GLN A 147 -1.85 12.84 -2.73
CA GLN A 147 -1.73 11.55 -2.03
C GLN A 147 -3.03 11.19 -1.31
N MET A 148 -3.63 12.14 -0.61
CA MET A 148 -4.94 11.96 0.03
C MET A 148 -6.03 11.63 -0.99
N LEU A 149 -6.02 12.28 -2.16
CA LEU A 149 -6.97 12.00 -3.24
C LEU A 149 -6.80 10.59 -3.81
N ALA A 150 -5.55 10.12 -4.02
CA ALA A 150 -5.29 8.76 -4.49
C ALA A 150 -5.78 7.70 -3.47
N MET A 151 -5.52 7.93 -2.17
CA MET A 151 -6.04 7.08 -1.10
C MET A 151 -7.58 7.15 -1.01
N GLY A 152 -8.16 8.36 -1.09
CA GLY A 152 -9.60 8.55 -1.09
C GLY A 152 -10.28 7.81 -2.26
N ARG A 153 -9.70 7.89 -3.46
CA ARG A 153 -10.18 7.14 -4.64
C ARG A 153 -10.14 5.63 -4.41
N ALA A 154 -9.10 5.12 -3.78
CA ALA A 154 -9.02 3.71 -3.41
C ALA A 154 -10.11 3.31 -2.38
N LEU A 155 -10.41 4.17 -1.41
CA LEU A 155 -11.45 3.93 -0.41
C LEU A 155 -12.86 3.91 -0.99
N MET A 156 -13.10 4.58 -2.12
CA MET A 156 -14.39 4.51 -2.84
C MET A 156 -14.73 3.08 -3.30
N ALA A 157 -13.73 2.22 -3.47
CA ALA A 157 -13.94 0.79 -3.75
C ALA A 157 -14.36 -0.02 -2.51
N LYS A 158 -14.36 0.55 -1.30
CA LYS A 158 -14.56 -0.14 0.00
C LYS A 158 -13.61 -1.34 0.16
N PRO A 159 -12.30 -1.13 0.19
CA PRO A 159 -11.33 -2.22 0.22
C PRO A 159 -11.40 -3.02 1.52
N THR A 160 -11.20 -4.33 1.43
CA THR A 160 -10.86 -5.20 2.56
C THR A 160 -9.35 -5.27 2.76
N LEU A 161 -8.58 -5.13 1.67
CA LEU A 161 -7.13 -4.99 1.65
C LEU A 161 -6.73 -3.77 0.83
N LEU A 162 -6.14 -2.77 1.49
CA LEU A 162 -5.55 -1.61 0.86
C LEU A 162 -4.04 -1.76 0.81
N MET A 163 -3.48 -1.78 -0.40
CA MET A 163 -2.04 -1.82 -0.63
C MET A 163 -1.55 -0.42 -1.00
N LEU A 164 -0.51 0.06 -0.31
CA LEU A 164 0.05 1.40 -0.47
C LEU A 164 1.52 1.29 -0.86
N ASP A 165 1.86 1.83 -2.04
CA ASP A 165 3.23 1.84 -2.56
C ASP A 165 3.88 3.19 -2.28
N GLU A 166 4.79 3.22 -1.31
CA GLU A 166 5.56 4.40 -0.85
C GLU A 166 4.70 5.68 -0.70
N PRO A 167 3.60 5.62 0.07
CA PRO A 167 2.65 6.74 0.16
C PRO A 167 3.26 8.00 0.78
N SER A 168 4.39 7.91 1.45
CA SER A 168 5.09 9.04 2.07
C SER A 168 6.15 9.70 1.17
N LEU A 169 6.47 9.10 0.02
CA LEU A 169 7.58 9.53 -0.83
C LEU A 169 7.40 10.97 -1.34
N GLY A 170 8.44 11.80 -1.12
CA GLY A 170 8.48 13.19 -1.57
C GLY A 170 7.52 14.13 -0.85
N LEU A 171 7.00 13.75 0.31
CA LEU A 171 6.08 14.56 1.10
C LEU A 171 6.79 15.22 2.30
N ALA A 172 6.28 16.38 2.70
CA ALA A 172 6.75 17.07 3.90
C ALA A 172 6.48 16.23 5.16
N PRO A 173 7.34 16.28 6.21
CA PRO A 173 7.24 15.44 7.40
C PRO A 173 5.87 15.48 8.12
N LEU A 174 5.23 16.64 8.13
CA LEU A 174 3.89 16.78 8.72
C LEU A 174 2.82 15.99 7.94
N ILE A 175 2.92 15.99 6.61
CA ILE A 175 2.00 15.26 5.75
C ILE A 175 2.24 13.74 5.88
N VAL A 176 3.51 13.31 5.98
CA VAL A 176 3.85 11.91 6.25
C VAL A 176 3.17 11.42 7.54
N LYS A 177 3.27 12.20 8.63
CA LYS A 177 2.59 11.87 9.90
C LYS A 177 1.07 11.80 9.74
N GLU A 178 0.48 12.71 8.96
CA GLU A 178 -0.96 12.73 8.70
C GLU A 178 -1.38 11.47 7.90
N ILE A 179 -0.67 11.09 6.84
CA ILE A 179 -0.92 9.88 6.05
C ILE A 179 -0.84 8.64 6.94
N LEU A 180 0.21 8.49 7.75
CA LEU A 180 0.35 7.33 8.64
C LEU A 180 -0.74 7.28 9.72
N ARG A 181 -1.18 8.43 10.24
CA ARG A 181 -2.34 8.50 11.16
C ARG A 181 -3.61 8.00 10.47
N ILE A 182 -3.82 8.37 9.20
CA ILE A 182 -4.95 7.89 8.41
C ILE A 182 -4.86 6.37 8.19
N VAL A 183 -3.67 5.83 7.91
CA VAL A 183 -3.45 4.37 7.80
C VAL A 183 -3.91 3.65 9.09
N VAL A 184 -3.53 4.16 10.26
CA VAL A 184 -3.99 3.61 11.55
C VAL A 184 -5.50 3.74 11.73
N GLN A 185 -6.08 4.88 11.34
CA GLN A 185 -7.53 5.09 11.40
C GLN A 185 -8.28 4.08 10.51
N LEU A 186 -7.81 3.83 9.28
CA LEU A 186 -8.40 2.86 8.36
C LEU A 186 -8.37 1.44 8.92
N LYS A 187 -7.26 1.03 9.56
CA LYS A 187 -7.21 -0.22 10.31
C LYS A 187 -8.29 -0.29 11.39
N GLY A 188 -8.49 0.80 12.15
CA GLY A 188 -9.55 0.90 13.16
C GLY A 188 -10.97 0.76 12.57
N MET A 189 -11.14 1.05 11.28
CA MET A 189 -12.38 0.86 10.52
C MET A 189 -12.51 -0.54 9.91
N GLY A 190 -11.55 -1.45 10.17
CA GLY A 190 -11.57 -2.84 9.70
C GLY A 190 -10.84 -3.09 8.38
N VAL A 191 -10.19 -2.09 7.79
CA VAL A 191 -9.39 -2.25 6.57
C VAL A 191 -8.05 -2.89 6.93
N SER A 192 -7.69 -3.99 6.24
CA SER A 192 -6.34 -4.56 6.31
C SER A 192 -5.41 -3.79 5.38
N ILE A 193 -4.14 -3.61 5.77
CA ILE A 193 -3.24 -2.74 5.01
C ILE A 193 -1.91 -3.45 4.76
N LEU A 194 -1.46 -3.42 3.51
CA LEU A 194 -0.07 -3.72 3.13
C LEU A 194 0.61 -2.40 2.78
N LEU A 195 1.47 -1.94 3.69
CA LEU A 195 2.21 -0.69 3.57
C LEU A 195 3.64 -0.98 3.09
N VAL A 196 3.95 -0.56 1.88
CA VAL A 196 5.31 -0.62 1.34
C VAL A 196 5.97 0.74 1.51
N GLU A 197 7.14 0.79 2.14
CA GLU A 197 7.82 2.04 2.46
C GLU A 197 9.34 1.91 2.43
N GLN A 198 10.00 3.01 2.06
CA GLN A 198 11.44 3.17 2.25
C GLN A 198 11.75 3.71 3.65
N ASN A 199 10.89 4.56 4.22
CA ASN A 199 11.03 5.05 5.58
C ASN A 199 10.64 3.96 6.59
N ALA A 200 11.58 3.05 6.84
CA ALA A 200 11.38 1.87 7.68
C ALA A 200 10.89 2.23 9.10
N ARG A 201 11.47 3.27 9.73
CA ARG A 201 11.08 3.69 11.07
C ARG A 201 9.62 4.12 11.12
N ALA A 202 9.19 4.98 10.19
CA ALA A 202 7.83 5.48 10.15
C ALA A 202 6.81 4.36 9.87
N ALA A 203 7.14 3.43 8.98
CA ALA A 203 6.29 2.29 8.65
C ALA A 203 6.15 1.32 9.82
N LEU A 204 7.25 0.93 10.47
CA LEU A 204 7.25 0.02 11.62
C LEU A 204 6.54 0.61 12.85
N GLN A 205 6.51 1.94 13.02
CA GLN A 205 5.78 2.58 14.13
C GLN A 205 4.26 2.37 14.05
N VAL A 206 3.70 2.14 12.87
CA VAL A 206 2.25 1.98 12.66
C VAL A 206 1.86 0.55 12.34
N ALA A 207 2.81 -0.31 11.97
CA ALA A 207 2.58 -1.69 11.59
C ALA A 207 2.41 -2.63 12.80
N ASP A 208 1.72 -3.75 12.57
CA ASP A 208 1.67 -4.88 13.50
C ASP A 208 2.80 -5.88 13.23
N TYR A 209 3.11 -6.10 11.95
CA TYR A 209 4.11 -7.05 11.49
C TYR A 209 4.90 -6.45 10.33
N GLY A 210 6.14 -6.85 10.15
CA GLY A 210 7.01 -6.34 9.11
C GLY A 210 7.86 -7.40 8.43
N TYR A 211 8.13 -7.15 7.16
CA TYR A 211 9.07 -7.89 6.33
C TYR A 211 10.15 -6.93 5.84
N VAL A 212 11.40 -7.32 5.96
CA VAL A 212 12.54 -6.61 5.36
C VAL A 212 12.86 -7.30 4.05
N LEU A 213 12.69 -6.58 2.94
CA LEU A 213 12.96 -7.09 1.60
C LEU A 213 14.31 -6.59 1.12
N GLU A 214 15.20 -7.50 0.73
CA GLU A 214 16.52 -7.23 0.18
C GLU A 214 16.75 -8.06 -1.07
N ASN A 215 17.16 -7.41 -2.16
CA ASN A 215 17.48 -8.11 -3.42
C ASN A 215 16.41 -9.14 -3.84
N GLY A 216 15.15 -8.78 -3.69
CA GLY A 216 14.02 -9.63 -4.07
C GLY A 216 13.67 -10.75 -3.09
N SER A 217 14.32 -10.85 -1.94
CA SER A 217 14.08 -11.88 -0.91
C SER A 217 13.70 -11.28 0.42
N VAL A 218 12.93 -11.99 1.24
CA VAL A 218 12.69 -11.63 2.64
C VAL A 218 13.93 -11.98 3.45
N ALA A 219 14.64 -10.96 3.93
CA ALA A 219 15.84 -11.11 4.74
C ALA A 219 15.51 -11.30 6.22
N VAL A 220 14.52 -10.57 6.73
CA VAL A 220 14.06 -10.63 8.12
C VAL A 220 12.56 -10.42 8.16
N GLU A 221 11.86 -11.11 9.05
CA GLU A 221 10.46 -10.87 9.36
C GLU A 221 10.21 -11.01 10.85
N ASN A 222 9.39 -10.16 11.42
CA ASN A 222 8.96 -10.25 12.81
C ASN A 222 7.78 -9.30 13.08
N ASP A 223 7.23 -9.33 14.31
CA ASP A 223 6.38 -8.25 14.78
C ASP A 223 7.12 -6.89 14.69
N ALA A 224 6.38 -5.83 14.40
CA ALA A 224 7.00 -4.53 14.11
C ALA A 224 7.80 -3.94 15.28
N LYS A 225 7.41 -4.25 16.54
CA LYS A 225 8.12 -3.79 17.74
C LYS A 225 9.49 -4.48 17.85
N SER A 226 9.57 -5.78 17.56
CA SER A 226 10.82 -6.52 17.53
C SER A 226 11.74 -6.00 16.43
N LEU A 227 11.22 -5.72 15.22
CA LEU A 227 12.03 -5.15 14.13
C LEU A 227 12.56 -3.74 14.45
N LEU A 228 11.80 -2.91 15.17
CA LEU A 228 12.27 -1.59 15.63
C LEU A 228 13.47 -1.66 16.57
N ASN A 229 13.67 -2.81 17.24
CA ASN A 229 14.75 -3.04 18.18
C ASN A 229 15.82 -4.03 17.64
N ASP A 230 15.66 -4.58 16.44
CA ASP A 230 16.66 -5.48 15.83
C ASP A 230 17.90 -4.67 15.42
N PRO A 231 19.10 -5.00 15.94
CA PRO A 231 20.34 -4.26 15.62
C PRO A 231 20.62 -4.17 14.12
N ARG A 232 20.35 -5.24 13.35
CA ARG A 232 20.56 -5.28 11.89
C ARG A 232 19.63 -4.31 11.18
N VAL A 233 18.36 -4.26 11.60
CA VAL A 233 17.37 -3.34 11.04
C VAL A 233 17.71 -1.89 11.40
N ILE A 234 18.17 -1.65 12.63
CA ILE A 234 18.60 -0.32 13.10
C ILE A 234 19.79 0.17 12.28
N GLU A 235 20.82 -0.65 12.12
CA GLU A 235 22.03 -0.29 11.40
C GLU A 235 21.76 -0.02 9.91
N SER A 236 20.99 -0.91 9.26
CA SER A 236 20.78 -0.86 7.81
C SER A 236 19.68 0.11 7.37
N TYR A 237 18.63 0.32 8.19
CA TYR A 237 17.39 0.98 7.73
C TYR A 237 16.85 2.10 8.63
N LEU A 238 17.26 2.18 9.91
CA LEU A 238 16.71 3.16 10.84
C LEU A 238 17.60 4.41 11.05
N GLY A 239 18.76 4.47 10.42
CA GLY A 239 19.59 5.68 10.33
C GLY A 239 20.29 6.11 11.63
N LEU A 240 20.55 5.20 12.56
CA LEU A 240 21.36 5.48 13.76
C LEU A 240 22.87 5.24 13.56
N GLY A 241 23.29 4.90 12.32
CA GLY A 241 24.69 4.55 11.97
C GLY A 241 25.39 5.50 11.00
N GLY A 242 24.91 6.71 10.76
CA GLY A 242 25.48 7.62 9.76
C GLY A 242 26.36 8.73 10.32
N SER A 243 27.48 8.44 11.01
CA SER A 243 28.64 9.35 11.01
C SER A 243 29.45 9.04 9.75
N HIS A 244 29.16 9.73 8.65
CA HIS A 244 30.12 9.82 7.55
C HIS A 244 31.35 10.55 8.09
N SER A 245 32.40 9.82 8.48
CA SER A 245 33.73 10.36 8.57
C SER A 245 34.16 10.74 7.16
N ILE A 246 34.07 12.03 6.87
CA ILE A 246 34.78 12.63 5.75
C ILE A 246 36.26 12.48 6.13
N ALA A 247 36.93 11.50 5.56
CA ALA A 247 38.37 11.42 5.57
C ALA A 247 38.90 12.46 4.57
N ALA A 248 39.75 13.32 5.07
CA ALA A 248 40.47 14.37 4.36
C ALA A 248 41.39 13.83 3.26
#